data_17c9885a5e805977e7145f92f6845cba
#
_entry.id   17c9885a5e805977e7145f92f6845cba
#
_cell.length_a   1.000
_cell.length_b   1.000
_cell.length_c   1.000
_cell.angle_alpha   90.00
_cell.angle_beta   90.00
_cell.angle_gamma   90.00
#
_symmetry.space_group_name_H-M   'P 1'
#
loop_
_entity.id
_entity.type
_entity.pdbx_description
1 polymer ?
#
loop_
_entity_poly.entity_id
_entity_poly.type
_entity_poly.pdbx_seq_one_letter_code
_entity_poly.pdbx_strand_id
1 'polypeptide(L)'
;MPRKKVKQLNWGAERRNAFIEFRVFWHGRINRSDLMETFGISLQQASLDLSGYSDQWKRNLVYDKSQRAYVRGKNFTPHFITPSAEDYFAQLRAVDQGLVSREQSWISVFPGHSATPTPARGVAPETLRDVLAATHEPAA
;
A
#
# COMPACT_ATOMS: atom_id res chain seq x y z
N MET A 1 -30.46 -2.18 -13.81
CA MET A 1 -29.36 -2.11 -14.74
C MET A 1 -28.05 -2.51 -14.11
N PRO A 2 -27.38 -3.48 -14.68
CA PRO A 2 -26.13 -4.00 -14.11
C PRO A 2 -25.06 -2.92 -13.93
N ARG A 3 -25.09 -1.88 -14.73
CA ARG A 3 -24.03 -0.87 -14.72
C ARG A 3 -23.88 -0.13 -13.39
N LYS A 4 -24.99 0.20 -12.73
CA LYS A 4 -24.90 0.91 -11.45
C LYS A 4 -24.33 0.04 -10.36
N LYS A 5 -24.71 -1.25 -10.33
CA LYS A 5 -24.14 -2.19 -9.38
C LYS A 5 -22.65 -2.41 -9.64
N VAL A 6 -22.30 -2.53 -10.92
CA VAL A 6 -20.90 -2.72 -11.30
C VAL A 6 -20.07 -1.52 -10.89
N LYS A 7 -20.59 -0.29 -11.04
CA LYS A 7 -19.87 0.91 -10.61
C LYS A 7 -19.65 0.94 -9.11
N GLN A 8 -20.63 0.55 -8.31
CA GLN A 8 -20.48 0.52 -6.87
C GLN A 8 -19.47 -0.55 -6.44
N LEU A 9 -19.56 -1.72 -7.05
CA LEU A 9 -18.59 -2.78 -6.81
C LEU A 9 -17.19 -2.38 -7.26
N ASN A 10 -17.12 -1.71 -8.41
CA ASN A 10 -15.84 -1.24 -8.93
C ASN A 10 -15.21 -0.19 -8.03
N TRP A 11 -16.01 0.68 -7.44
CA TRP A 11 -15.47 1.69 -6.53
C TRP A 11 -14.80 1.04 -5.33
N GLY A 12 -15.46 0.07 -4.70
CA GLY A 12 -14.86 -0.66 -3.60
C GLY A 12 -13.60 -1.44 -4.02
N ALA A 13 -13.68 -2.11 -5.15
CA ALA A 13 -12.56 -2.86 -5.69
C ALA A 13 -11.40 -1.91 -6.06
N GLU A 14 -11.70 -0.78 -6.66
CA GLU A 14 -10.68 0.20 -7.00
C GLU A 14 -9.96 0.72 -5.76
N ARG A 15 -10.72 0.97 -4.69
CA ARG A 15 -10.10 1.42 -3.44
C ARG A 15 -9.18 0.35 -2.86
N ARG A 16 -9.60 -0.91 -2.90
CA ARG A 16 -8.76 -2.00 -2.42
C ARG A 16 -7.54 -2.19 -3.33
N ASN A 17 -7.71 -2.03 -4.64
CA ASN A 17 -6.59 -2.08 -5.57
C ASN A 17 -5.60 -0.93 -5.32
N ALA A 18 -6.12 0.25 -5.02
CA ALA A 18 -5.27 1.39 -4.65
C ALA A 18 -4.46 1.09 -3.40
N PHE A 19 -5.07 0.43 -2.42
CA PHE A 19 -4.39 0.02 -1.20
C PHE A 19 -3.29 -1.00 -1.50
N ILE A 20 -3.58 -1.97 -2.36
CA ILE A 20 -2.58 -2.96 -2.78
C ILE A 20 -1.36 -2.24 -3.37
N GLU A 21 -1.62 -1.30 -4.28
CA GLU A 21 -0.53 -0.55 -4.90
C GLU A 21 0.23 0.29 -3.89
N PHE A 22 -0.48 0.91 -2.96
CA PHE A 22 0.15 1.73 -1.92
C PHE A 22 1.12 0.89 -1.09
N ARG A 23 0.63 -0.26 -0.58
CA ARG A 23 1.46 -1.13 0.25
C ARG A 23 2.65 -1.68 -0.50
N VAL A 24 2.43 -2.13 -1.72
CA VAL A 24 3.50 -2.71 -2.53
C VAL A 24 4.50 -1.63 -2.93
N PHE A 25 4.03 -0.45 -3.31
CA PHE A 25 4.94 0.62 -3.67
C PHE A 25 5.81 1.06 -2.48
N TRP A 26 5.17 1.35 -1.35
CA TRP A 26 5.89 1.95 -0.22
C TRP A 26 6.59 0.93 0.68
N HIS A 27 6.02 -0.26 0.82
CA HIS A 27 6.53 -1.26 1.77
C HIS A 27 7.02 -2.54 1.11
N GLY A 28 6.81 -2.68 -0.18
CA GLY A 28 7.37 -3.78 -0.97
C GLY A 28 6.59 -5.08 -0.92
N ARG A 29 5.59 -5.20 -0.07
CA ARG A 29 4.83 -6.45 0.05
C ARG A 29 3.43 -6.20 0.59
N ILE A 30 2.56 -7.17 0.31
CA ILE A 30 1.19 -7.17 0.82
C ILE A 30 0.71 -8.61 0.95
N ASN A 31 -0.13 -8.87 1.94
CA ASN A 31 -0.77 -10.17 2.10
C ASN A 31 -2.26 -9.99 2.41
N ARG A 32 -2.95 -11.12 2.54
CA ARG A 32 -4.40 -11.10 2.79
C ARG A 32 -4.75 -10.41 4.09
N SER A 33 -3.96 -10.63 5.12
CA SER A 33 -4.20 -10.01 6.43
C SER A 33 -4.26 -8.50 6.34
N ASP A 34 -3.41 -7.91 5.50
CA ASP A 34 -3.37 -6.47 5.34
C ASP A 34 -4.70 -5.94 4.84
N LEU A 35 -5.28 -6.60 3.85
CA LEU A 35 -6.58 -6.22 3.30
C LEU A 35 -7.70 -6.44 4.31
N MET A 36 -7.66 -7.57 4.99
CA MET A 36 -8.67 -7.91 5.99
C MET A 36 -8.70 -6.87 7.11
N GLU A 37 -7.54 -6.51 7.61
CA GLU A 37 -7.43 -5.55 8.72
C GLU A 37 -7.86 -4.15 8.31
N THR A 38 -7.48 -3.74 7.12
CA THR A 38 -7.75 -2.38 6.67
C THR A 38 -9.20 -2.17 6.26
N PHE A 39 -9.79 -3.15 5.58
CA PHE A 39 -11.11 -3.00 5.01
C PHE A 39 -12.19 -3.82 5.70
N GLY A 40 -11.82 -4.68 6.64
CA GLY A 40 -12.79 -5.53 7.32
C GLY A 40 -13.45 -6.54 6.41
N ILE A 41 -12.74 -6.99 5.39
CA ILE A 41 -13.27 -7.97 4.45
C ILE A 41 -12.86 -9.38 4.85
N SER A 42 -13.52 -10.37 4.23
CA SER A 42 -13.23 -11.78 4.51
C SER A 42 -11.91 -12.21 3.89
N LEU A 43 -11.40 -13.33 4.39
CA LEU A 43 -10.22 -13.95 3.81
C LEU A 43 -10.43 -14.28 2.32
N GLN A 44 -11.62 -14.76 1.98
CA GLN A 44 -11.94 -15.10 0.60
C GLN A 44 -11.91 -13.87 -0.29
N GLN A 45 -12.49 -12.77 0.17
CA GLN A 45 -12.49 -11.54 -0.61
C GLN A 45 -11.08 -11.00 -0.77
N ALA A 46 -10.28 -11.04 0.30
CA ALA A 46 -8.89 -10.60 0.21
C ALA A 46 -8.09 -11.43 -0.79
N SER A 47 -8.31 -12.74 -0.78
CA SER A 47 -7.65 -13.63 -1.74
C SER A 47 -8.04 -13.31 -3.17
N LEU A 48 -9.32 -13.05 -3.40
CA LEU A 48 -9.82 -12.68 -4.73
C LEU A 48 -9.24 -11.35 -5.19
N ASP A 49 -9.15 -10.39 -4.28
CA ASP A 49 -8.58 -9.08 -4.61
C ASP A 49 -7.12 -9.21 -5.05
N LEU A 50 -6.33 -9.96 -4.31
CA LEU A 50 -4.91 -10.11 -4.62
C LEU A 50 -4.69 -10.90 -5.90
N SER A 51 -5.38 -12.02 -6.06
CA SER A 51 -5.23 -12.82 -7.27
C SER A 51 -5.76 -12.07 -8.49
N GLY A 52 -6.87 -11.37 -8.34
CA GLY A 52 -7.43 -10.56 -9.43
C GLY A 52 -6.50 -9.44 -9.85
N TYR A 53 -5.91 -8.75 -8.90
CA TYR A 53 -4.93 -7.72 -9.21
C TYR A 53 -3.71 -8.33 -9.90
N SER A 54 -3.18 -9.40 -9.35
CA SER A 54 -2.01 -10.08 -9.91
C SER A 54 -2.25 -10.60 -11.33
N ASP A 55 -3.45 -11.12 -11.58
CA ASP A 55 -3.80 -11.61 -12.91
C ASP A 55 -3.88 -10.48 -13.94
N GLN A 56 -4.39 -9.34 -13.51
CA GLN A 56 -4.53 -8.20 -14.40
C GLN A 56 -3.22 -7.46 -14.64
N TRP A 57 -2.40 -7.35 -13.62
CA TRP A 57 -1.10 -6.66 -13.71
C TRP A 57 0.01 -7.55 -13.18
N LYS A 58 0.37 -8.54 -13.97
CA LYS A 58 1.30 -9.60 -13.56
C LYS A 58 2.69 -9.10 -13.19
N ARG A 59 3.08 -7.98 -13.76
CA ARG A 59 4.41 -7.41 -13.48
C ARG A 59 4.47 -6.64 -12.17
N ASN A 60 3.31 -6.26 -11.65
CA ASN A 60 3.27 -5.46 -10.43
C ASN A 60 3.33 -6.29 -9.16
N LEU A 61 2.78 -7.49 -9.21
CA LEU A 61 2.73 -8.36 -8.04
C LEU A 61 3.28 -9.74 -8.38
N VAL A 62 4.20 -10.20 -7.57
CA VAL A 62 4.76 -11.56 -7.68
C VAL A 62 4.59 -12.23 -6.33
N TYR A 63 4.04 -13.44 -6.33
CA TYR A 63 3.89 -14.18 -5.08
C TYR A 63 5.22 -14.78 -4.64
N ASP A 64 5.63 -14.50 -3.43
CA ASP A 64 6.86 -15.04 -2.84
C ASP A 64 6.47 -16.07 -1.79
N LYS A 65 6.73 -17.33 -2.09
CA LYS A 65 6.36 -18.44 -1.21
C LYS A 65 7.10 -18.39 0.13
N SER A 66 8.33 -17.93 0.13
CA SER A 66 9.12 -17.88 1.36
C SER A 66 8.58 -16.84 2.33
N GLN A 67 8.09 -15.72 1.83
CA GLN A 67 7.49 -14.68 2.65
C GLN A 67 6.00 -14.88 2.88
N ARG A 68 5.37 -15.76 2.11
CA ARG A 68 3.93 -15.96 2.09
C ARG A 68 3.19 -14.66 1.84
N ALA A 69 3.71 -13.88 0.90
CA ALA A 69 3.16 -12.59 0.57
C ALA A 69 3.42 -12.28 -0.89
N TYR A 70 2.66 -11.35 -1.41
CA TYR A 70 2.93 -10.80 -2.72
C TYR A 70 3.95 -9.68 -2.56
N VAL A 71 4.93 -9.65 -3.45
CA VAL A 71 5.99 -8.65 -3.43
C VAL A 71 5.96 -7.81 -4.69
N ARG A 72 6.58 -6.64 -4.61
CA ARG A 72 6.63 -5.72 -5.74
C ARG A 72 7.42 -6.33 -6.89
N GLY A 73 6.83 -6.30 -8.08
CA GLY A 73 7.53 -6.70 -9.29
C GLY A 73 8.59 -5.68 -9.69
N LYS A 74 9.52 -6.12 -10.52
CA LYS A 74 10.67 -5.29 -10.91
C LYS A 74 10.27 -4.01 -11.64
N ASN A 75 9.24 -4.09 -12.46
CA ASN A 75 8.80 -2.96 -13.26
C ASN A 75 7.43 -2.48 -12.80
N PHE A 76 7.28 -2.34 -11.50
CA PHE A 76 6.01 -1.92 -10.91
C PHE A 76 5.57 -0.58 -11.49
N THR A 77 4.36 -0.55 -12.03
CA THR A 77 3.75 0.67 -12.56
C THR A 77 2.37 0.81 -11.94
N PRO A 78 2.14 1.83 -11.11
CA PRO A 78 0.83 2.00 -10.47
C PRO A 78 -0.24 2.40 -11.46
N HIS A 79 -1.45 1.90 -11.26
CA HIS A 79 -2.61 2.18 -12.08
C HIS A 79 -3.72 2.87 -11.30
N PHE A 80 -3.74 2.69 -9.99
CA PHE A 80 -4.80 3.20 -9.12
C PHE A 80 -4.33 4.33 -8.21
N ILE A 81 -3.04 4.50 -8.04
CA ILE A 81 -2.49 5.58 -7.22
C ILE A 81 -1.49 6.38 -8.00
N THR A 82 -1.27 7.60 -7.54
CA THR A 82 -0.17 8.43 -8.01
C THR A 82 0.74 8.66 -6.80
N PRO A 83 1.82 7.89 -6.66
CA PRO A 83 2.67 8.00 -5.48
C PRO A 83 3.21 9.40 -5.30
N SER A 84 3.18 9.88 -4.07
CA SER A 84 3.61 11.24 -3.73
C SER A 84 4.25 11.22 -2.36
N ALA A 85 5.44 11.77 -2.26
CA ALA A 85 6.13 11.90 -0.99
C ALA A 85 5.33 12.76 -0.02
N GLU A 86 4.73 13.83 -0.53
CA GLU A 86 3.91 14.72 0.28
C GLU A 86 2.72 14.00 0.88
N ASP A 87 2.05 13.17 0.09
CA ASP A 87 0.90 12.41 0.58
C ASP A 87 1.33 11.38 1.63
N TYR A 88 2.45 10.73 1.42
CA TYR A 88 2.98 9.78 2.39
C TYR A 88 3.26 10.47 3.73
N PHE A 89 3.93 11.60 3.69
CA PHE A 89 4.21 12.38 4.90
C PHE A 89 2.94 12.91 5.55
N ALA A 90 1.94 13.28 4.74
CA ALA A 90 0.66 13.73 5.28
C ALA A 90 -0.01 12.61 6.08
N GLN A 91 0.05 11.38 5.61
CA GLN A 91 -0.49 10.24 6.35
C GLN A 91 0.29 9.99 7.64
N LEU A 92 1.60 10.09 7.59
CA LEU A 92 2.41 9.95 8.81
C LEU A 92 2.04 11.00 9.84
N ARG A 93 1.91 12.25 9.41
CA ARG A 93 1.54 13.34 10.32
C ARG A 93 0.15 13.12 10.91
N ALA A 94 -0.80 12.64 10.11
CA ALA A 94 -2.15 12.40 10.59
C ALA A 94 -2.17 11.37 11.72
N VAL A 95 -1.38 10.32 11.60
CA VAL A 95 -1.26 9.32 12.67
C VAL A 95 -0.55 9.92 13.88
N ASP A 96 0.53 10.65 13.66
CA ASP A 96 1.30 11.26 14.74
C ASP A 96 0.47 12.26 15.54
N GLN A 97 -0.40 12.98 14.88
CA GLN A 97 -1.27 13.96 15.52
C GLN A 97 -2.55 13.35 16.10
N GLY A 98 -2.72 12.05 15.96
CA GLY A 98 -3.90 11.38 16.51
C GLY A 98 -5.17 11.56 15.70
N LEU A 99 -5.08 12.10 14.49
CA LEU A 99 -6.24 12.29 13.63
C LEU A 99 -6.71 10.98 13.00
N VAL A 100 -5.79 10.06 12.81
CA VAL A 100 -6.04 8.74 12.23
C VAL A 100 -5.27 7.73 13.05
N SER A 101 -5.90 6.61 13.39
CA SER A 101 -5.20 5.55 14.12
C SER A 101 -4.26 4.81 13.16
N ARG A 102 -3.29 4.10 13.74
CA ARG A 102 -2.39 3.29 12.92
C ARG A 102 -3.14 2.25 12.11
N GLU A 103 -4.19 1.67 12.69
CA GLU A 103 -5.00 0.66 12.01
C GLU A 103 -5.76 1.24 10.83
N GLN A 104 -6.12 2.51 10.90
CA GLN A 104 -6.85 3.18 9.82
C GLN A 104 -5.93 3.72 8.74
N SER A 105 -4.64 3.86 9.02
CA SER A 105 -3.68 4.32 8.05
C SER A 105 -3.32 3.20 7.08
N TRP A 106 -3.00 3.57 5.86
CA TRP A 106 -2.51 2.60 4.88
C TRP A 106 -1.04 2.27 5.09
N ILE A 107 -0.35 3.03 5.91
CA ILE A 107 1.06 2.79 6.21
C ILE A 107 1.13 1.65 7.22
N SER A 108 1.96 0.64 6.93
CA SER A 108 2.09 -0.51 7.82
C SER A 108 3.29 -0.42 8.74
N VAL A 109 4.32 0.25 8.30
CA VAL A 109 5.55 0.39 9.08
C VAL A 109 5.79 1.87 9.30
N PHE A 110 5.82 2.27 10.57
CA PHE A 110 6.01 3.67 10.91
C PHE A 110 7.47 3.91 11.27
N PRO A 111 8.08 4.99 10.74
CA PRO A 111 9.44 5.32 11.13
C PRO A 111 9.48 5.65 12.62
N GLY A 112 10.64 5.49 13.21
CA GLY A 112 10.85 5.90 14.58
C GLY A 112 10.41 7.35 14.74
N HIS A 113 9.76 7.61 15.86
CA HIS A 113 9.08 8.88 16.06
C HIS A 113 9.98 10.08 16.26
N SER A 114 11.24 9.91 16.07
CA SER A 114 12.16 11.02 16.28
C SER A 114 12.09 12.03 15.15
N ALA A 115 11.14 12.33 14.56
CA ALA A 115 11.05 13.35 13.56
C ALA A 115 11.00 12.83 12.16
N THR A 116 9.81 12.77 11.70
CA THR A 116 9.60 12.74 10.28
C THR A 116 10.10 14.08 9.75
N PRO A 117 11.22 14.10 9.04
CA PRO A 117 11.69 15.38 8.51
C PRO A 117 10.66 15.94 7.54
N THR A 118 10.53 17.24 7.54
CA THR A 118 9.70 17.89 6.53
C THR A 118 10.36 17.65 5.19
N PRO A 119 9.65 17.04 4.23
CA PRO A 119 10.29 16.76 2.95
C PRO A 119 10.57 18.05 2.20
N ALA A 120 11.70 18.09 1.53
CA ALA A 120 11.94 19.14 0.57
C ALA A 120 10.95 18.97 -0.59
N ARG A 121 10.54 20.07 -1.17
CA ARG A 121 9.66 20.04 -2.32
C ARG A 121 10.30 19.25 -3.45
N GLY A 122 9.49 18.42 -4.12
CA GLY A 122 9.95 17.74 -5.29
C GLY A 122 10.74 16.47 -5.02
N VAL A 123 10.68 15.94 -3.81
CA VAL A 123 11.29 14.64 -3.53
C VAL A 123 10.56 13.57 -4.34
N ALA A 124 11.30 12.83 -5.13
CA ALA A 124 10.71 11.73 -5.89
C ALA A 124 10.21 10.65 -4.93
N PRO A 125 9.02 10.09 -5.16
CA PRO A 125 8.51 9.05 -4.27
C PRO A 125 9.41 7.83 -4.21
N GLU A 126 10.05 7.46 -5.30
CA GLU A 126 10.99 6.33 -5.30
C GLU A 126 12.17 6.58 -4.38
N THR A 127 12.67 7.81 -4.37
CA THR A 127 13.78 8.18 -3.48
C THR A 127 13.37 8.08 -2.03
N LEU A 128 12.20 8.59 -1.69
CA LEU A 128 11.69 8.49 -0.33
C LEU A 128 11.50 7.03 0.06
N ARG A 129 10.92 6.23 -0.83
CA ARG A 129 10.72 4.82 -0.59
C ARG A 129 12.03 4.11 -0.25
N ASP A 130 13.08 4.40 -1.02
CA ASP A 130 14.36 3.76 -0.81
C ASP A 130 15.00 4.18 0.52
N VAL A 131 14.86 5.46 0.87
CA VAL A 131 15.35 5.96 2.15
C VAL A 131 14.61 5.31 3.31
N LEU A 132 13.29 5.19 3.21
CA LEU A 132 12.48 4.56 4.24
C LEU A 132 12.83 3.09 4.40
N ALA A 133 13.04 2.40 3.30
CA ALA A 133 13.42 0.98 3.35
C ALA A 133 14.76 0.80 4.07
N ALA A 134 15.73 1.65 3.79
CA ALA A 134 17.01 1.60 4.45
C ALA A 134 16.91 1.88 5.96
N THR A 135 16.00 2.80 6.33
CA THR A 135 15.79 3.17 7.72
C THR A 135 15.11 2.05 8.51
N HIS A 136 14.24 1.29 7.86
CA HIS A 136 13.45 0.26 8.53
C HIS A 136 14.09 -1.11 8.50
N GLU A 137 15.13 -1.30 7.73
CA GLU A 137 15.80 -2.59 7.72
C GLU A 137 16.41 -2.84 9.08
N PRO A 138 16.04 -3.97 9.72
CA PRO A 138 16.71 -4.31 10.97
C PRO A 138 18.19 -4.51 10.66
N ALA A 139 19.01 -3.91 11.46
CA ALA A 139 20.43 -4.20 11.41
C ALA A 139 20.58 -5.69 11.66
N ALA A 140 20.88 -6.42 10.64
CA ALA A 140 20.96 -7.86 10.73
C ALA A 140 21.97 -8.30 11.78
#